data_57ad6240ec90ea60aa2f437f1c26dd82
#
_entry.id   57ad6240ec90ea60aa2f437f1c26dd82
#
_cell.length_a   1.000
_cell.length_b   1.000
_cell.length_c   1.000
_cell.angle_alpha   90.00
_cell.angle_beta   90.00
_cell.angle_gamma   90.00
#
_symmetry.space_group_name_H-M   'P 1'
#
loop_
_entity.id
_entity.type
_entity.pdbx_description
1 polymer ?
#
loop_
_entity_poly.entity_id
_entity_poly.type
_entity_poly.pdbx_seq_one_letter_code
_entity_poly.pdbx_strand_id
1 'polypeptide(L)'
;MQKKEFITRRDFVLQSSCMMSAALITLPGFSMVTASKYKMGLQLFTVRQPMASDVVGTVKKIAAIGYQDSETYGYDPEQGKYYGLKASAFKQLLADHGMITTSGHYDFTKFFDKASDAMMRYVDQCIEGAHALGQRYITWPWLDPAFRTLENFRLLTGKLNAIGERVNKAGLEFAYHNHDFEFVDHGGENGYDIIMRETDPALVKLQMDLYWVMHSSKLTPSQLFSKQPGRFVMWHIKDMDKISRDYSELGNGSIDYTIILPEASKAGLPYYYIEQGGNFAKDPIQSVTDSAAFFKKNLEKYLK
;
A
#
# COMPACT_ATOMS: atom_id res chain seq x y z
N MET A 1 -47.41 49.21 -37.55
CA MET A 1 -46.60 48.02 -37.81
C MET A 1 -45.28 48.14 -37.05
N GLN A 2 -45.13 47.52 -35.90
CA GLN A 2 -43.87 47.50 -35.16
C GLN A 2 -43.01 46.35 -35.64
N LYS A 3 -41.81 46.60 -36.10
CA LYS A 3 -40.81 45.55 -36.45
C LYS A 3 -40.27 44.95 -35.19
N LYS A 4 -40.44 43.65 -35.05
CA LYS A 4 -39.73 42.86 -34.02
C LYS A 4 -38.28 42.65 -34.49
N GLU A 5 -37.32 43.25 -33.76
CA GLU A 5 -35.91 42.94 -33.94
C GLU A 5 -35.60 41.64 -33.22
N PHE A 6 -35.02 40.69 -33.94
CA PHE A 6 -34.53 39.42 -33.37
C PHE A 6 -33.07 39.59 -32.91
N ILE A 7 -32.84 39.41 -31.62
CA ILE A 7 -31.50 39.41 -31.06
C ILE A 7 -30.77 38.16 -31.57
N THR A 8 -29.57 38.34 -32.12
CA THR A 8 -28.75 37.24 -32.60
C THR A 8 -28.03 36.52 -31.46
N ARG A 9 -27.65 35.25 -31.67
CA ARG A 9 -26.89 34.48 -30.68
C ARG A 9 -25.60 35.19 -30.24
N ARG A 10 -25.02 36.02 -31.08
CA ARG A 10 -23.79 36.78 -30.82
C ARG A 10 -24.05 37.92 -29.86
N ASP A 11 -25.19 38.58 -29.95
CA ASP A 11 -25.55 39.69 -29.06
C ASP A 11 -25.93 39.22 -27.66
N PHE A 12 -26.53 38.02 -27.58
CA PHE A 12 -26.82 37.37 -26.29
C PHE A 12 -25.55 37.01 -25.52
N VAL A 13 -24.49 36.50 -26.19
CA VAL A 13 -23.22 36.15 -25.57
C VAL A 13 -22.46 37.41 -25.11
N LEU A 14 -22.52 38.51 -25.84
CA LEU A 14 -21.86 39.77 -25.47
C LEU A 14 -22.56 40.47 -24.29
N GLN A 15 -23.87 40.40 -24.20
CA GLN A 15 -24.60 40.98 -23.04
C GLN A 15 -24.49 40.18 -21.76
N SER A 16 -24.22 38.87 -21.82
CA SER A 16 -23.99 38.02 -20.68
C SER A 16 -22.62 38.18 -20.05
N SER A 17 -21.68 38.84 -20.75
CA SER A 17 -20.29 38.99 -20.27
C SER A 17 -20.04 40.27 -19.43
N CYS A 18 -21.03 41.13 -19.28
CA CYS A 18 -20.83 42.44 -18.62
C CYS A 18 -21.51 42.57 -17.23
N MET A 19 -22.03 41.53 -16.64
CA MET A 19 -22.58 41.60 -15.27
C MET A 19 -22.10 40.46 -14.37
N MET A 20 -20.81 40.33 -14.20
CA MET A 20 -20.20 39.64 -13.06
C MET A 20 -18.99 40.42 -12.53
N SER A 21 -19.24 41.63 -12.08
CA SER A 21 -18.37 42.27 -11.06
C SER A 21 -18.82 41.71 -9.70
N ALA A 22 -18.44 40.46 -9.43
CA ALA A 22 -18.64 39.88 -8.12
C ALA A 22 -17.69 40.57 -7.14
N ALA A 23 -18.26 41.25 -6.16
CA ALA A 23 -17.56 41.70 -5.00
C ALA A 23 -16.86 40.53 -4.34
N LEU A 24 -15.52 40.57 -4.32
CA LEU A 24 -14.71 39.67 -3.52
C LEU A 24 -14.97 39.97 -2.05
N ILE A 25 -15.96 39.30 -1.45
CA ILE A 25 -16.07 39.22 0.00
C ILE A 25 -14.93 38.27 0.43
N THR A 26 -13.82 38.82 0.86
CA THR A 26 -12.76 38.08 1.56
C THR A 26 -13.31 37.64 2.91
N LEU A 27 -13.87 36.42 2.96
CA LEU A 27 -14.11 35.73 4.21
C LEU A 27 -12.75 35.32 4.79
N PRO A 28 -12.41 35.73 6.01
CA PRO A 28 -11.16 35.30 6.62
C PRO A 28 -11.29 33.83 7.03
N GLY A 29 -10.38 33.00 6.56
CA GLY A 29 -10.02 31.77 7.26
C GLY A 29 -10.56 30.44 6.73
N PHE A 30 -11.05 30.31 5.51
CA PHE A 30 -11.14 28.98 4.89
C PHE A 30 -9.80 28.63 4.26
N SER A 31 -8.91 28.06 5.06
CA SER A 31 -7.78 27.29 4.53
C SER A 31 -8.40 26.14 3.75
N MET A 32 -8.34 26.17 2.42
CA MET A 32 -8.66 24.99 1.61
C MET A 32 -7.68 23.90 2.05
N VAL A 33 -8.14 22.98 2.88
CA VAL A 33 -7.43 21.73 3.11
C VAL A 33 -7.39 21.03 1.76
N THR A 34 -6.29 21.14 1.07
CA THR A 34 -6.06 20.35 -0.14
C THR A 34 -6.17 18.89 0.26
N ALA A 35 -7.13 18.17 -0.32
CA ALA A 35 -7.29 16.74 -0.08
C ALA A 35 -5.92 16.06 -0.30
N SER A 36 -5.54 15.18 0.64
CA SER A 36 -4.29 14.43 0.52
C SER A 36 -4.27 13.68 -0.82
N LYS A 37 -3.15 13.73 -1.51
CA LYS A 37 -2.88 12.92 -2.71
C LYS A 37 -2.99 11.42 -2.42
N TYR A 38 -2.71 11.05 -1.19
CA TYR A 38 -2.64 9.66 -0.74
C TYR A 38 -3.91 9.28 0.01
N LYS A 39 -4.39 8.06 -0.22
CA LYS A 39 -5.44 7.43 0.59
C LYS A 39 -4.79 6.74 1.77
N MET A 40 -5.34 6.94 2.97
CA MET A 40 -4.86 6.22 4.14
C MET A 40 -5.20 4.74 4.00
N GLY A 41 -4.16 3.92 3.85
CA GLY A 41 -4.27 2.47 3.67
C GLY A 41 -4.07 1.71 4.99
N LEU A 42 -4.66 0.52 5.06
CA LEU A 42 -4.48 -0.45 6.14
C LEU A 42 -4.10 -1.81 5.57
N GLN A 43 -3.01 -2.42 6.06
CA GLN A 43 -2.77 -3.84 5.83
C GLN A 43 -3.72 -4.66 6.73
N LEU A 44 -4.61 -5.43 6.09
CA LEU A 44 -5.69 -6.16 6.80
C LEU A 44 -5.19 -7.27 7.71
N PHE A 45 -3.93 -7.68 7.59
CA PHE A 45 -3.32 -8.63 8.54
C PHE A 45 -3.30 -8.09 9.98
N THR A 46 -3.27 -6.77 10.15
CA THR A 46 -3.39 -6.12 11.47
C THR A 46 -4.68 -6.52 12.17
N VAL A 47 -5.77 -6.58 11.43
CA VAL A 47 -7.11 -6.91 11.94
C VAL A 47 -7.55 -8.33 11.61
N ARG A 48 -6.60 -9.25 11.42
CA ARG A 48 -6.87 -10.64 11.00
C ARG A 48 -7.83 -11.38 11.92
N GLN A 49 -7.76 -11.16 13.23
CA GLN A 49 -8.66 -11.81 14.19
C GLN A 49 -10.10 -11.28 14.09
N PRO A 50 -10.35 -9.95 14.11
CA PRO A 50 -11.66 -9.41 13.79
C PRO A 50 -12.18 -9.83 12.41
N MET A 51 -11.33 -9.85 11.37
CA MET A 51 -11.69 -10.29 10.02
C MET A 51 -12.14 -11.76 9.98
N ALA A 52 -11.45 -12.63 10.73
CA ALA A 52 -11.83 -14.05 10.80
C ALA A 52 -13.18 -14.28 11.50
N SER A 53 -13.56 -13.38 12.41
CA SER A 53 -14.82 -13.48 13.18
C SER A 53 -16.00 -12.81 12.47
N ASP A 54 -15.79 -11.61 11.91
CA ASP A 54 -16.82 -10.79 11.28
C ASP A 54 -16.18 -9.86 10.22
N VAL A 55 -16.15 -10.32 8.99
CA VAL A 55 -15.59 -9.57 7.86
C VAL A 55 -16.35 -8.26 7.63
N VAL A 56 -17.69 -8.33 7.61
CA VAL A 56 -18.55 -7.18 7.29
C VAL A 56 -18.44 -6.10 8.37
N GLY A 57 -18.57 -6.48 9.63
CA GLY A 57 -18.47 -5.55 10.76
C GLY A 57 -17.06 -4.97 10.89
N THR A 58 -16.01 -5.73 10.55
CA THR A 58 -14.63 -5.25 10.58
C THR A 58 -14.38 -4.22 9.47
N VAL A 59 -14.77 -4.50 8.23
CA VAL A 59 -14.67 -3.52 7.12
C VAL A 59 -15.42 -2.23 7.45
N LYS A 60 -16.64 -2.33 7.98
CA LYS A 60 -17.42 -1.16 8.41
C LYS A 60 -16.69 -0.34 9.48
N LYS A 61 -16.04 -0.99 10.46
CA LYS A 61 -15.30 -0.29 11.53
C LYS A 61 -14.06 0.41 10.96
N ILE A 62 -13.23 -0.25 10.16
CA ILE A 62 -12.02 0.38 9.62
C ILE A 62 -12.35 1.53 8.67
N ALA A 63 -13.41 1.42 7.87
CA ALA A 63 -13.90 2.52 7.05
C ALA A 63 -14.37 3.73 7.90
N ALA A 64 -15.11 3.48 9.00
CA ALA A 64 -15.55 4.52 9.92
C ALA A 64 -14.39 5.22 10.65
N ILE A 65 -13.28 4.55 10.90
CA ILE A 65 -12.03 5.15 11.41
C ILE A 65 -11.42 6.09 10.37
N GLY A 66 -11.68 5.84 9.07
CA GLY A 66 -11.28 6.68 7.94
C GLY A 66 -10.18 6.08 7.09
N TYR A 67 -9.96 4.78 7.15
CA TYR A 67 -9.15 4.08 6.15
C TYR A 67 -9.93 4.06 4.82
N GLN A 68 -9.21 4.33 3.73
CA GLN A 68 -9.79 4.47 2.38
C GLN A 68 -9.24 3.44 1.39
N ASP A 69 -8.09 2.86 1.72
CA ASP A 69 -7.46 1.78 0.96
C ASP A 69 -7.16 0.60 1.88
N SER A 70 -7.09 -0.59 1.32
CA SER A 70 -6.71 -1.79 2.07
C SER A 70 -5.71 -2.61 1.27
N GLU A 71 -4.79 -3.23 1.96
CA GLU A 71 -3.98 -4.30 1.40
C GLU A 71 -4.48 -5.64 1.93
N THR A 72 -4.79 -6.55 1.02
CA THR A 72 -5.35 -7.86 1.37
C THR A 72 -4.25 -8.88 1.68
N TYR A 73 -4.63 -9.97 2.32
CA TYR A 73 -3.85 -11.19 2.50
C TYR A 73 -4.78 -12.41 2.42
N GLY A 74 -4.23 -13.60 2.36
CA GLY A 74 -5.03 -14.82 2.54
C GLY A 74 -6.03 -15.10 1.41
N TYR A 75 -5.64 -14.85 0.15
CA TYR A 75 -6.42 -15.26 -1.01
C TYR A 75 -6.52 -16.79 -1.09
N ASP A 76 -7.74 -17.32 -1.26
CA ASP A 76 -8.02 -18.71 -1.57
C ASP A 76 -8.21 -18.88 -3.08
N PRO A 77 -7.20 -19.37 -3.79
CA PRO A 77 -7.24 -19.49 -5.26
C PRO A 77 -8.17 -20.63 -5.74
N GLU A 78 -8.40 -21.63 -4.93
CA GLU A 78 -9.26 -22.76 -5.30
C GLU A 78 -10.74 -22.35 -5.33
N GLN A 79 -11.13 -21.45 -4.44
CA GLN A 79 -12.49 -20.97 -4.34
C GLN A 79 -12.69 -19.55 -4.92
N GLY A 80 -11.60 -18.85 -5.30
CA GLY A 80 -11.64 -17.46 -5.75
C GLY A 80 -12.17 -16.51 -4.67
N LYS A 81 -11.78 -16.73 -3.41
CA LYS A 81 -12.33 -16.02 -2.24
C LYS A 81 -11.27 -15.23 -1.48
N TYR A 82 -11.73 -14.16 -0.86
CA TYR A 82 -11.03 -13.42 0.18
C TYR A 82 -11.88 -13.46 1.45
N TYR A 83 -11.31 -13.90 2.56
CA TYR A 83 -12.00 -13.96 3.87
C TYR A 83 -13.35 -14.69 3.82
N GLY A 84 -13.45 -15.76 3.02
CA GLY A 84 -14.67 -16.54 2.84
C GLY A 84 -15.69 -15.96 1.86
N LEU A 85 -15.52 -14.71 1.41
CA LEU A 85 -16.39 -14.06 0.41
C LEU A 85 -15.83 -14.25 -1.00
N LYS A 86 -16.70 -14.38 -2.00
CA LYS A 86 -16.27 -14.27 -3.40
C LYS A 86 -15.60 -12.91 -3.62
N ALA A 87 -14.57 -12.85 -4.47
CA ALA A 87 -13.84 -11.62 -4.74
C ALA A 87 -14.74 -10.44 -5.11
N SER A 88 -15.75 -10.66 -5.94
CA SER A 88 -16.73 -9.62 -6.31
C SER A 88 -17.57 -9.12 -5.13
N ALA A 89 -17.95 -10.00 -4.21
CA ALA A 89 -18.71 -9.62 -3.03
C ALA A 89 -17.84 -8.84 -2.03
N PHE A 90 -16.55 -9.23 -1.87
CA PHE A 90 -15.63 -8.48 -1.04
C PHE A 90 -15.31 -7.10 -1.63
N LYS A 91 -15.13 -7.02 -2.95
CA LYS A 91 -14.98 -5.73 -3.66
C LYS A 91 -16.20 -4.81 -3.43
N GLN A 92 -17.42 -5.35 -3.55
CA GLN A 92 -18.64 -4.58 -3.32
C GLN A 92 -18.72 -4.11 -1.87
N LEU A 93 -18.41 -4.98 -0.90
CA LEU A 93 -18.37 -4.62 0.52
C LEU A 93 -17.42 -3.44 0.80
N LEU A 94 -16.22 -3.44 0.22
CA LEU A 94 -15.29 -2.32 0.33
C LEU A 94 -15.90 -1.04 -0.29
N ALA A 95 -16.46 -1.14 -1.49
CA ALA A 95 -17.05 -0.01 -2.20
C ALA A 95 -18.25 0.60 -1.47
N ASP A 96 -19.12 -0.22 -0.87
CA ASP A 96 -20.27 0.22 -0.07
C ASP A 96 -19.86 1.05 1.15
N HIS A 97 -18.61 0.91 1.59
CA HIS A 97 -18.03 1.67 2.69
C HIS A 97 -16.99 2.71 2.24
N GLY A 98 -16.93 3.04 0.95
CA GLY A 98 -16.03 4.05 0.41
C GLY A 98 -14.56 3.65 0.40
N MET A 99 -14.26 2.35 0.49
CA MET A 99 -12.91 1.80 0.47
C MET A 99 -12.59 1.17 -0.89
N ILE A 100 -11.29 1.12 -1.19
CA ILE A 100 -10.73 0.35 -2.31
C ILE A 100 -9.71 -0.66 -1.78
N THR A 101 -9.16 -1.49 -2.67
CA THR A 101 -7.95 -2.26 -2.41
C THR A 101 -7.02 -2.14 -3.61
N THR A 102 -5.78 -1.68 -3.37
CA THR A 102 -4.80 -1.46 -4.45
C THR A 102 -3.71 -2.53 -4.50
N SER A 103 -3.48 -3.23 -3.40
CA SER A 103 -2.47 -4.29 -3.28
C SER A 103 -2.99 -5.49 -2.51
N GLY A 104 -2.36 -6.64 -2.73
CA GLY A 104 -2.57 -7.83 -1.92
C GLY A 104 -1.27 -8.61 -1.71
N HIS A 105 -1.12 -9.17 -0.51
CA HIS A 105 -0.09 -10.12 -0.17
C HIS A 105 -0.50 -11.52 -0.64
N TYR A 106 0.30 -12.10 -1.53
CA TYR A 106 0.13 -13.43 -2.08
C TYR A 106 1.37 -14.27 -1.74
N ASP A 107 1.19 -15.34 -1.01
CA ASP A 107 2.31 -16.17 -0.54
C ASP A 107 2.73 -17.19 -1.60
N PHE A 108 3.86 -16.92 -2.24
CA PHE A 108 4.48 -17.82 -3.22
C PHE A 108 5.49 -18.79 -2.58
N THR A 109 5.79 -18.65 -1.30
CA THR A 109 6.81 -19.45 -0.60
C THR A 109 6.55 -20.95 -0.72
N LYS A 110 5.29 -21.38 -0.68
CA LYS A 110 4.89 -22.80 -0.81
C LYS A 110 5.25 -23.44 -2.17
N PHE A 111 5.63 -22.62 -3.13
CA PHE A 111 6.07 -23.07 -4.45
C PHE A 111 7.57 -22.82 -4.69
N PHE A 112 8.31 -22.34 -3.69
CA PHE A 112 9.70 -21.95 -3.86
C PHE A 112 10.59 -23.08 -4.36
N ASP A 113 10.40 -24.29 -3.82
CA ASP A 113 11.12 -25.53 -4.17
C ASP A 113 10.39 -26.41 -5.20
N LYS A 114 9.24 -25.95 -5.72
CA LYS A 114 8.45 -26.71 -6.70
C LYS A 114 8.86 -26.38 -8.12
N ALA A 115 8.41 -27.23 -9.05
CA ALA A 115 8.57 -26.98 -10.49
C ALA A 115 7.98 -25.62 -10.89
N SER A 116 8.64 -24.95 -11.81
CA SER A 116 8.26 -23.58 -12.27
C SER A 116 6.80 -23.50 -12.70
N ASP A 117 6.28 -24.52 -13.39
CA ASP A 117 4.89 -24.57 -13.85
C ASP A 117 3.87 -24.52 -12.72
N ALA A 118 4.18 -25.12 -11.55
CA ALA A 118 3.29 -25.08 -10.39
C ALA A 118 3.21 -23.66 -9.82
N MET A 119 4.34 -22.97 -9.72
CA MET A 119 4.38 -21.58 -9.31
C MET A 119 3.62 -20.68 -10.31
N MET A 120 3.85 -20.85 -11.61
CA MET A 120 3.22 -20.01 -12.63
C MET A 120 1.70 -20.21 -12.69
N ARG A 121 1.20 -21.43 -12.48
CA ARG A 121 -0.26 -21.63 -12.32
C ARG A 121 -0.83 -20.87 -11.14
N TYR A 122 -0.12 -20.85 -10.03
CA TYR A 122 -0.55 -20.07 -8.87
C TYR A 122 -0.49 -18.57 -9.14
N VAL A 123 0.53 -18.10 -9.88
CA VAL A 123 0.62 -16.70 -10.34
C VAL A 123 -0.62 -16.32 -11.16
N ASP A 124 -1.06 -17.19 -12.10
CA ASP A 124 -2.25 -16.94 -12.90
C ASP A 124 -3.51 -16.84 -12.03
N GLN A 125 -3.66 -17.71 -11.04
CA GLN A 125 -4.77 -17.62 -10.07
C GLN A 125 -4.72 -16.32 -9.25
N CYS A 126 -3.53 -15.88 -8.82
CA CYS A 126 -3.37 -14.60 -8.12
C CYS A 126 -3.74 -13.41 -9.02
N ILE A 127 -3.37 -13.46 -10.31
CA ILE A 127 -3.76 -12.44 -11.31
C ILE A 127 -5.28 -12.36 -11.44
N GLU A 128 -5.96 -13.51 -11.54
CA GLU A 128 -7.44 -13.56 -11.59
C GLU A 128 -8.06 -12.94 -10.33
N GLY A 129 -7.54 -13.29 -9.14
CA GLY A 129 -7.99 -12.74 -7.87
C GLY A 129 -7.79 -11.23 -7.77
N ALA A 130 -6.61 -10.74 -8.15
CA ALA A 130 -6.27 -9.33 -8.15
C ALA A 130 -7.16 -8.53 -9.12
N HIS A 131 -7.39 -9.02 -10.34
CA HIS A 131 -8.31 -8.41 -11.29
C HIS A 131 -9.75 -8.37 -10.79
N ALA A 132 -10.23 -9.44 -10.17
CA ALA A 132 -11.58 -9.49 -9.61
C ALA A 132 -11.80 -8.44 -8.53
N LEU A 133 -10.78 -8.15 -7.71
CA LEU A 133 -10.81 -7.07 -6.73
C LEU A 133 -10.57 -5.68 -7.34
N GLY A 134 -9.90 -5.59 -8.49
CA GLY A 134 -9.43 -4.34 -9.09
C GLY A 134 -8.15 -3.83 -8.44
N GLN A 135 -7.33 -4.72 -7.90
CA GLN A 135 -5.99 -4.42 -7.39
C GLN A 135 -5.04 -4.04 -8.53
N ARG A 136 -4.04 -3.28 -8.20
CA ARG A 136 -2.94 -2.91 -9.09
C ARG A 136 -1.71 -3.77 -8.85
N TYR A 137 -1.45 -4.14 -7.58
CA TYR A 137 -0.24 -4.84 -7.18
C TYR A 137 -0.52 -6.24 -6.66
N ILE A 138 0.32 -7.18 -7.09
CA ILE A 138 0.53 -8.48 -6.46
C ILE A 138 1.84 -8.38 -5.72
N THR A 139 1.84 -8.62 -4.40
CA THR A 139 3.02 -8.48 -3.56
C THR A 139 3.40 -9.83 -2.94
N TRP A 140 4.68 -10.24 -3.09
CA TRP A 140 5.23 -11.40 -2.38
C TRP A 140 5.74 -10.94 -1.01
N PRO A 141 5.08 -11.36 0.10
CA PRO A 141 5.37 -10.80 1.42
C PRO A 141 6.38 -11.59 2.26
N TRP A 142 6.68 -12.83 1.92
CA TRP A 142 7.32 -13.73 2.87
C TRP A 142 8.16 -14.83 2.20
N LEU A 143 9.30 -15.16 2.81
CA LEU A 143 10.11 -16.33 2.46
C LEU A 143 10.26 -17.23 3.68
N ASP A 144 9.97 -18.53 3.52
CA ASP A 144 10.09 -19.51 4.59
C ASP A 144 11.53 -19.56 5.14
N PRO A 145 11.72 -19.70 6.47
CA PRO A 145 13.04 -19.80 7.10
C PRO A 145 13.96 -20.83 6.46
N ALA A 146 13.43 -21.93 5.94
CA ALA A 146 14.21 -22.95 5.26
C ALA A 146 14.92 -22.46 3.98
N PHE A 147 14.46 -21.33 3.42
CA PHE A 147 14.99 -20.79 2.17
C PHE A 147 15.82 -19.50 2.35
N ARG A 148 16.12 -19.07 3.57
CA ARG A 148 16.81 -17.79 3.86
C ARG A 148 18.33 -17.91 3.82
N THR A 149 18.89 -18.42 2.69
CA THR A 149 20.33 -18.47 2.44
C THR A 149 20.69 -17.58 1.26
N LEU A 150 21.96 -17.14 1.13
CA LEU A 150 22.40 -16.31 -0.01
C LEU A 150 22.14 -16.98 -1.36
N GLU A 151 22.34 -18.30 -1.46
CA GLU A 151 22.01 -19.07 -2.66
C GLU A 151 20.53 -18.97 -3.01
N ASN A 152 19.67 -19.16 -2.01
CA ASN A 152 18.22 -19.07 -2.21
C ASN A 152 17.75 -17.64 -2.48
N PHE A 153 18.41 -16.61 -1.95
CA PHE A 153 18.12 -15.22 -2.35
C PHE A 153 18.45 -14.99 -3.83
N ARG A 154 19.53 -15.57 -4.38
CA ARG A 154 19.80 -15.51 -5.82
C ARG A 154 18.76 -16.29 -6.63
N LEU A 155 18.34 -17.46 -6.18
CA LEU A 155 17.24 -18.21 -6.82
C LEU A 155 15.92 -17.41 -6.76
N LEU A 156 15.66 -16.73 -5.64
CA LEU A 156 14.48 -15.87 -5.46
C LEU A 156 14.45 -14.77 -6.52
N THR A 157 15.56 -14.09 -6.80
CA THR A 157 15.59 -13.00 -7.79
C THR A 157 15.16 -13.45 -9.18
N GLY A 158 15.57 -14.64 -9.61
CA GLY A 158 15.11 -15.24 -10.87
C GLY A 158 13.59 -15.49 -10.88
N LYS A 159 13.05 -15.98 -9.76
CA LYS A 159 11.61 -16.20 -9.61
C LYS A 159 10.84 -14.88 -9.58
N LEU A 160 11.34 -13.86 -8.86
CA LEU A 160 10.73 -12.53 -8.81
C LEU A 160 10.64 -11.91 -10.20
N ASN A 161 11.72 -11.97 -11.00
CA ASN A 161 11.71 -11.47 -12.37
C ASN A 161 10.70 -12.22 -13.26
N ALA A 162 10.64 -13.54 -13.17
CA ALA A 162 9.71 -14.34 -13.97
C ALA A 162 8.24 -14.09 -13.60
N ILE A 163 7.94 -13.95 -12.29
CA ILE A 163 6.59 -13.58 -11.81
C ILE A 163 6.25 -12.16 -12.26
N GLY A 164 7.19 -11.21 -12.08
CA GLY A 164 7.01 -9.81 -12.49
C GLY A 164 6.68 -9.68 -13.98
N GLU A 165 7.39 -10.43 -14.84
CA GLU A 165 7.09 -10.46 -16.27
C GLU A 165 5.67 -10.98 -16.56
N ARG A 166 5.23 -12.06 -15.87
CA ARG A 166 3.91 -12.64 -16.03
C ARG A 166 2.80 -11.69 -15.56
N VAL A 167 2.99 -11.06 -14.41
CA VAL A 167 2.06 -10.10 -13.80
C VAL A 167 1.95 -8.83 -14.67
N ASN A 168 3.08 -8.31 -15.17
CA ASN A 168 3.08 -7.13 -16.04
C ASN A 168 2.38 -7.39 -17.38
N LYS A 169 2.55 -8.57 -17.98
CA LYS A 169 1.81 -8.98 -19.18
C LYS A 169 0.29 -9.01 -18.97
N ALA A 170 -0.15 -9.22 -17.75
CA ALA A 170 -1.56 -9.17 -17.37
C ALA A 170 -2.06 -7.74 -17.03
N GLY A 171 -1.21 -6.71 -17.15
CA GLY A 171 -1.58 -5.32 -16.87
C GLY A 171 -1.59 -4.96 -15.38
N LEU A 172 -0.97 -5.79 -14.54
CA LEU A 172 -0.74 -5.54 -13.11
C LEU A 172 0.73 -5.24 -12.86
N GLU A 173 1.06 -4.81 -11.65
CA GLU A 173 2.44 -4.63 -11.19
C GLU A 173 2.79 -5.64 -10.09
N PHE A 174 4.05 -6.04 -10.05
CA PHE A 174 4.54 -6.98 -9.04
C PHE A 174 5.51 -6.30 -8.09
N ALA A 175 5.39 -6.63 -6.79
CA ALA A 175 6.26 -6.10 -5.75
C ALA A 175 6.78 -7.20 -4.81
N TYR A 176 7.93 -6.94 -4.19
CA TYR A 176 8.46 -7.70 -3.08
C TYR A 176 8.42 -6.87 -1.80
N HIS A 177 7.96 -7.47 -0.69
CA HIS A 177 7.90 -6.87 0.63
C HIS A 177 8.98 -7.47 1.53
N ASN A 178 9.74 -6.62 2.21
CA ASN A 178 10.82 -7.04 3.10
C ASN A 178 10.37 -7.23 4.56
N HIS A 179 11.11 -8.10 5.24
CA HIS A 179 11.10 -8.27 6.70
C HIS A 179 12.52 -8.01 7.26
N ASP A 180 12.85 -8.64 8.38
CA ASP A 180 14.16 -8.58 9.04
C ASP A 180 15.20 -9.49 8.39
N PHE A 181 14.76 -10.65 7.93
CA PHE A 181 15.65 -11.72 7.48
C PHE A 181 16.44 -11.41 6.20
N GLU A 182 15.95 -10.50 5.37
CA GLU A 182 16.70 -10.04 4.21
C GLU A 182 17.91 -9.19 4.59
N PHE A 183 17.92 -8.61 5.79
CA PHE A 183 19.02 -7.77 6.28
C PHE A 183 20.06 -8.55 7.09
N VAL A 184 19.88 -9.86 7.29
CA VAL A 184 20.89 -10.70 7.94
C VAL A 184 22.19 -10.66 7.14
N ASP A 185 23.30 -10.38 7.85
CA ASP A 185 24.62 -10.34 7.24
C ASP A 185 25.20 -11.75 7.11
N HIS A 186 25.46 -12.16 5.89
CA HIS A 186 26.06 -13.44 5.54
C HIS A 186 27.54 -13.29 5.10
N GLY A 187 28.33 -12.54 5.87
CA GLY A 187 29.74 -12.32 5.57
C GLY A 187 29.99 -11.13 4.62
N GLY A 188 29.23 -10.05 4.79
CA GLY A 188 29.35 -8.80 4.05
C GLY A 188 28.32 -8.61 2.92
N GLU A 189 27.45 -9.60 2.70
CA GLU A 189 26.32 -9.52 1.77
C GLU A 189 25.02 -9.92 2.49
N ASN A 190 23.90 -9.35 2.11
CA ASN A 190 22.59 -9.69 2.65
C ASN A 190 21.56 -9.89 1.52
N GLY A 191 20.44 -10.54 1.85
CA GLY A 191 19.40 -10.89 0.89
C GLY A 191 18.77 -9.68 0.22
N TYR A 192 18.60 -8.56 0.95
CA TYR A 192 17.98 -7.36 0.38
C TYR A 192 18.84 -6.68 -0.68
N ASP A 193 20.18 -6.64 -0.47
CA ASP A 193 21.12 -6.11 -1.47
C ASP A 193 21.11 -6.99 -2.74
N ILE A 194 21.00 -8.32 -2.60
CA ILE A 194 20.85 -9.25 -3.73
C ILE A 194 19.55 -8.96 -4.50
N ILE A 195 18.40 -8.86 -3.79
CA ILE A 195 17.11 -8.57 -4.41
C ILE A 195 17.16 -7.24 -5.17
N MET A 196 17.70 -6.19 -4.57
CA MET A 196 17.82 -4.89 -5.23
C MET A 196 18.69 -4.95 -6.48
N ARG A 197 19.80 -5.69 -6.43
CA ARG A 197 20.81 -5.74 -7.50
C ARG A 197 20.39 -6.65 -8.67
N GLU A 198 19.79 -7.80 -8.37
CA GLU A 198 19.60 -8.88 -9.34
C GLU A 198 18.15 -8.98 -9.86
N THR A 199 17.25 -8.11 -9.41
CA THR A 199 15.90 -8.03 -9.99
C THR A 199 15.75 -6.80 -10.89
N ASP A 200 15.04 -6.97 -12.01
CA ASP A 200 14.74 -5.90 -12.95
C ASP A 200 13.76 -4.90 -12.32
N PRO A 201 14.12 -3.62 -12.13
CA PRO A 201 13.23 -2.61 -11.53
C PRO A 201 11.99 -2.28 -12.39
N ALA A 202 11.99 -2.65 -13.68
CA ALA A 202 10.79 -2.54 -14.51
C ALA A 202 9.77 -3.62 -14.16
N LEU A 203 10.24 -4.81 -13.80
CA LEU A 203 9.41 -6.00 -13.52
C LEU A 203 9.04 -6.12 -12.03
N VAL A 204 9.98 -5.78 -11.14
CA VAL A 204 9.86 -6.00 -9.70
C VAL A 204 9.98 -4.68 -8.96
N LYS A 205 8.87 -4.19 -8.43
CA LYS A 205 8.83 -3.04 -7.51
C LYS A 205 9.15 -3.50 -6.08
N LEU A 206 9.37 -2.54 -5.18
CA LEU A 206 9.62 -2.82 -3.78
C LEU A 206 8.51 -2.18 -2.93
N GLN A 207 7.95 -2.98 -2.03
CA GLN A 207 7.15 -2.51 -0.93
C GLN A 207 8.05 -2.49 0.31
N MET A 208 8.45 -1.29 0.75
CA MET A 208 9.32 -1.17 1.90
C MET A 208 8.53 -1.21 3.19
N ASP A 209 8.82 -2.20 4.01
CA ASP A 209 8.43 -2.16 5.41
C ASP A 209 9.43 -1.33 6.19
N LEU A 210 9.02 -0.13 6.56
CA LEU A 210 9.88 0.85 7.23
C LEU A 210 10.29 0.40 8.64
N TYR A 211 9.41 -0.32 9.35
CA TYR A 211 9.75 -0.87 10.67
C TYR A 211 10.90 -1.88 10.56
N TRP A 212 10.83 -2.83 9.63
CA TRP A 212 11.87 -3.83 9.48
C TRP A 212 13.20 -3.25 8.99
N VAL A 213 13.16 -2.22 8.15
CA VAL A 213 14.37 -1.46 7.78
C VAL A 213 14.98 -0.80 9.01
N MET A 214 14.19 -0.09 9.82
CA MET A 214 14.66 0.58 11.04
C MET A 214 15.09 -0.41 12.12
N HIS A 215 14.51 -1.61 12.13
CA HIS A 215 14.83 -2.67 13.08
C HIS A 215 16.13 -3.40 12.73
N SER A 216 16.36 -3.75 11.47
CA SER A 216 17.35 -4.76 11.08
C SER A 216 18.37 -4.31 10.05
N SER A 217 18.12 -3.24 9.29
CA SER A 217 19.04 -2.77 8.26
C SER A 217 20.18 -1.93 8.83
N LYS A 218 21.37 -2.04 8.24
CA LYS A 218 22.50 -1.12 8.48
C LYS A 218 22.31 0.23 7.76
N LEU A 219 21.40 0.29 6.79
CA LEU A 219 21.09 1.50 6.02
C LEU A 219 19.75 2.07 6.45
N THR A 220 19.65 3.39 6.44
CA THR A 220 18.37 4.08 6.65
C THR A 220 17.45 3.97 5.43
N PRO A 221 16.13 4.17 5.57
CA PRO A 221 15.21 4.26 4.42
C PRO A 221 15.70 5.26 3.36
N SER A 222 16.13 6.45 3.75
CA SER A 222 16.63 7.48 2.83
C SER A 222 17.85 7.03 2.02
N GLN A 223 18.76 6.27 2.64
CA GLN A 223 19.90 5.68 1.93
C GLN A 223 19.47 4.62 0.92
N LEU A 224 18.49 3.78 1.27
CA LEU A 224 17.94 2.80 0.34
C LEU A 224 17.19 3.46 -0.83
N PHE A 225 16.38 4.50 -0.56
CA PHE A 225 15.74 5.29 -1.63
C PHE A 225 16.75 5.91 -2.58
N SER A 226 17.90 6.35 -2.05
CA SER A 226 18.98 6.95 -2.87
C SER A 226 19.68 5.93 -3.76
N LYS A 227 19.73 4.64 -3.35
CA LYS A 227 20.30 3.56 -4.18
C LYS A 227 19.44 3.26 -5.40
N GLN A 228 18.12 3.31 -5.28
CA GLN A 228 17.17 2.99 -6.36
C GLN A 228 15.94 3.92 -6.33
N PRO A 229 16.10 5.19 -6.73
CA PRO A 229 15.00 6.17 -6.74
C PRO A 229 13.82 5.69 -7.60
N GLY A 230 12.60 5.93 -7.11
CA GLY A 230 11.39 5.60 -7.87
C GLY A 230 10.95 4.13 -7.82
N ARG A 231 11.68 3.24 -7.12
CA ARG A 231 11.38 1.81 -7.07
C ARG A 231 10.52 1.39 -5.89
N PHE A 232 10.47 2.19 -4.80
CA PHE A 232 9.80 1.87 -3.54
C PHE A 232 8.35 2.36 -3.55
N VAL A 233 7.54 1.74 -4.39
CA VAL A 233 6.19 2.20 -4.75
C VAL A 233 5.14 2.01 -3.65
N MET A 234 5.43 1.27 -2.61
CA MET A 234 4.55 1.08 -1.45
C MET A 234 5.37 1.08 -0.17
N TRP A 235 4.76 1.60 0.91
CA TRP A 235 5.35 1.54 2.24
C TRP A 235 4.41 0.89 3.23
N HIS A 236 4.96 0.06 4.14
CA HIS A 236 4.32 -0.25 5.40
C HIS A 236 4.83 0.70 6.47
N ILE A 237 3.90 1.35 7.14
CA ILE A 237 4.14 2.31 8.21
C ILE A 237 3.74 1.64 9.52
N LYS A 238 4.74 1.21 10.28
CA LYS A 238 4.61 0.55 11.59
C LYS A 238 5.48 1.28 12.59
N ASP A 239 5.14 1.27 13.88
CA ASP A 239 6.02 1.82 14.91
C ASP A 239 6.69 0.74 15.74
N MET A 240 7.79 1.11 16.37
CA MET A 240 8.69 0.22 17.10
C MET A 240 8.75 0.65 18.56
N ASP A 241 8.36 -0.22 19.48
CA ASP A 241 8.47 0.05 20.90
C ASP A 241 9.90 0.45 21.30
N LYS A 242 10.00 1.44 22.16
CA LYS A 242 11.27 2.09 22.51
C LYS A 242 12.23 1.19 23.32
N ILE A 243 11.69 0.15 23.97
CA ILE A 243 12.45 -0.72 24.87
C ILE A 243 12.58 -2.11 24.28
N SER A 244 11.45 -2.76 24.01
CA SER A 244 11.42 -4.14 23.50
C SER A 244 11.78 -4.23 22.02
N ARG A 245 11.62 -3.13 21.26
CA ARG A 245 11.74 -3.03 19.82
C ARG A 245 10.69 -3.87 19.05
N ASP A 246 9.67 -4.37 19.74
CA ASP A 246 8.50 -5.01 19.15
C ASP A 246 7.54 -3.96 18.56
N TYR A 247 6.44 -4.40 17.97
CA TYR A 247 5.44 -3.50 17.40
C TYR A 247 4.80 -2.58 18.45
N SER A 248 4.40 -1.39 18.02
CA SER A 248 3.68 -0.41 18.82
C SER A 248 2.70 0.37 17.93
N GLU A 249 1.69 0.98 18.53
CA GLU A 249 0.83 1.95 17.87
C GLU A 249 1.65 3.17 17.42
N LEU A 250 1.30 3.73 16.26
CA LEU A 250 1.98 4.92 15.74
C LEU A 250 1.98 6.07 16.76
N GLY A 251 3.17 6.60 17.01
CA GLY A 251 3.40 7.70 17.95
C GLY A 251 3.77 7.26 19.36
N ASN A 252 3.61 5.99 19.71
CA ASN A 252 4.08 5.44 20.98
C ASN A 252 5.51 4.91 20.88
N GLY A 253 5.95 4.61 19.65
CA GLY A 253 7.24 4.00 19.37
C GLY A 253 8.41 4.99 19.22
N SER A 254 9.45 4.54 18.54
CA SER A 254 10.74 5.22 18.37
C SER A 254 11.05 5.66 16.95
N ILE A 255 10.22 5.29 15.96
CA ILE A 255 10.49 5.63 14.56
C ILE A 255 10.04 7.07 14.28
N ASP A 256 11.00 7.92 13.90
CA ASP A 256 10.68 9.30 13.51
C ASP A 256 10.24 9.38 12.05
N TYR A 257 8.95 9.30 11.83
CA TYR A 257 8.34 9.43 10.52
C TYR A 257 8.38 10.85 9.93
N THR A 258 8.70 11.86 10.73
CA THR A 258 8.79 13.25 10.23
C THR A 258 9.97 13.46 9.29
N ILE A 259 11.00 12.60 9.39
CA ILE A 259 12.18 12.60 8.51
C ILE A 259 12.05 11.62 7.34
N ILE A 260 11.20 10.58 7.45
CA ILE A 260 11.05 9.55 6.41
C ILE A 260 9.98 9.97 5.38
N LEU A 261 8.82 10.41 5.84
CA LEU A 261 7.68 10.71 4.96
C LEU A 261 7.95 11.79 3.90
N PRO A 262 8.77 12.85 4.17
CA PRO A 262 9.15 13.81 3.12
C PRO A 262 9.91 13.21 1.93
N GLU A 263 10.52 12.03 2.08
CA GLU A 263 11.24 11.32 1.02
C GLU A 263 10.31 10.56 0.05
N ALA A 264 9.00 10.62 0.24
CA ALA A 264 8.00 9.88 -0.55
C ALA A 264 8.17 10.07 -2.07
N SER A 265 8.43 11.31 -2.51
CA SER A 265 8.65 11.62 -3.93
C SER A 265 9.91 10.95 -4.48
N LYS A 266 11.01 10.95 -3.73
CA LYS A 266 12.27 10.29 -4.10
C LYS A 266 12.14 8.77 -4.15
N ALA A 267 11.38 8.20 -3.23
CA ALA A 267 11.06 6.78 -3.20
C ALA A 267 10.19 6.36 -4.40
N GLY A 268 9.42 7.30 -4.97
CA GLY A 268 8.41 7.01 -6.00
C GLY A 268 7.12 6.46 -5.41
N LEU A 269 6.77 6.88 -4.19
CA LEU A 269 5.63 6.36 -3.43
C LEU A 269 4.29 6.84 -3.98
N PRO A 270 3.39 5.95 -4.44
CA PRO A 270 1.98 6.25 -4.67
C PRO A 270 1.04 5.73 -3.58
N TYR A 271 1.46 4.71 -2.78
CA TYR A 271 0.61 4.05 -1.80
C TYR A 271 1.35 3.75 -0.50
N TYR A 272 0.64 3.78 0.61
CA TYR A 272 1.14 3.31 1.90
C TYR A 272 0.04 2.62 2.70
N TYR A 273 0.45 1.74 3.60
CA TYR A 273 -0.46 1.01 4.49
C TYR A 273 0.07 1.08 5.91
N ILE A 274 -0.77 1.52 6.83
CA ILE A 274 -0.50 1.40 8.26
C ILE A 274 -0.64 -0.07 8.63
N GLU A 275 0.29 -0.59 9.43
CA GLU A 275 0.24 -1.97 9.88
C GLU A 275 0.80 -2.13 11.28
N GLN A 276 0.25 -3.09 12.03
CA GLN A 276 0.82 -3.56 13.30
C GLN A 276 0.66 -5.09 13.36
N GLY A 277 1.78 -5.82 13.41
CA GLY A 277 1.79 -7.27 13.32
C GLY A 277 1.28 -8.00 14.59
N GLY A 278 1.29 -7.31 15.73
CA GLY A 278 0.92 -7.83 17.05
C GLY A 278 1.19 -6.80 18.13
N ASN A 279 1.35 -7.27 19.39
CA ASN A 279 1.67 -6.42 20.56
C ASN A 279 0.70 -5.22 20.70
N PHE A 280 -0.60 -5.51 20.55
CA PHE A 280 -1.64 -4.49 20.67
C PHE A 280 -1.81 -4.07 22.13
N ALA A 281 -1.83 -2.76 22.42
CA ALA A 281 -2.02 -2.25 23.77
C ALA A 281 -3.36 -2.69 24.39
N LYS A 282 -4.40 -2.86 23.55
CA LYS A 282 -5.71 -3.35 23.96
C LYS A 282 -6.20 -4.45 23.02
N ASP A 283 -6.53 -4.07 21.80
CA ASP A 283 -7.03 -4.96 20.75
C ASP A 283 -6.71 -4.36 19.35
N PRO A 284 -6.76 -5.16 18.27
CA PRO A 284 -6.41 -4.67 16.94
C PRO A 284 -7.23 -3.46 16.46
N ILE A 285 -8.52 -3.40 16.78
CA ILE A 285 -9.40 -2.29 16.34
C ILE A 285 -9.03 -1.00 17.06
N GLN A 286 -8.75 -1.07 18.36
CA GLN A 286 -8.30 0.11 19.12
C GLN A 286 -6.93 0.59 18.58
N SER A 287 -5.98 -0.33 18.36
CA SER A 287 -4.66 0.03 17.85
C SER A 287 -4.70 0.70 16.47
N VAL A 288 -5.51 0.20 15.52
CA VAL A 288 -5.66 0.87 14.22
C VAL A 288 -6.41 2.21 14.34
N THR A 289 -7.27 2.38 15.36
CA THR A 289 -7.94 3.66 15.65
C THR A 289 -6.93 4.68 16.15
N ASP A 290 -6.11 4.32 17.11
CA ASP A 290 -5.11 5.21 17.71
C ASP A 290 -4.02 5.58 16.68
N SER A 291 -3.54 4.61 15.92
CA SER A 291 -2.58 4.82 14.83
C SER A 291 -3.13 5.75 13.74
N ALA A 292 -4.39 5.59 13.33
CA ALA A 292 -5.03 6.48 12.36
C ALA A 292 -5.17 7.91 12.90
N ALA A 293 -5.58 8.06 14.16
CA ALA A 293 -5.73 9.36 14.81
C ALA A 293 -4.38 10.10 14.90
N PHE A 294 -3.32 9.38 15.32
CA PHE A 294 -1.97 9.92 15.37
C PHE A 294 -1.47 10.32 13.97
N PHE A 295 -1.63 9.44 12.99
CA PHE A 295 -1.22 9.68 11.61
C PHE A 295 -1.85 10.95 11.05
N LYS A 296 -3.17 11.06 11.09
CA LYS A 296 -3.91 12.23 10.59
C LYS A 296 -3.47 13.53 11.26
N LYS A 297 -3.30 13.50 12.58
CA LYS A 297 -2.95 14.69 13.36
C LYS A 297 -1.50 15.14 13.15
N ASN A 298 -0.56 14.21 13.04
CA ASN A 298 0.86 14.51 13.17
C ASN A 298 1.67 14.26 11.90
N LEU A 299 1.30 13.27 11.07
CA LEU A 299 2.13 12.74 10.00
C LEU A 299 1.62 13.02 8.59
N GLU A 300 0.31 13.04 8.36
CA GLU A 300 -0.29 13.18 7.01
C GLU A 300 0.20 14.43 6.26
N LYS A 301 0.49 15.51 6.97
CA LYS A 301 1.03 16.76 6.41
C LYS A 301 2.38 16.62 5.69
N TYR A 302 3.13 15.56 5.98
CA TYR A 302 4.42 15.27 5.34
C TYR A 302 4.30 14.47 4.04
N LEU A 303 3.14 13.88 3.79
CA LEU A 303 2.78 13.23 2.51
C LEU A 303 2.01 14.24 1.64
N LYS A 304 2.74 15.02 0.86
CA LYS A 304 2.17 16.06 -0.02
C LYS A 304 2.42 15.75 -1.49
#